data_24f6ee028343bc6a4b125ba25fbd7bc4
#
_entry.id   24f6ee028343bc6a4b125ba25fbd7bc4
#
_cell.length_a   1.000
_cell.length_b   1.000
_cell.length_c   1.000
_cell.angle_alpha   90.00
_cell.angle_beta   90.00
_cell.angle_gamma   90.00
#
_symmetry.space_group_name_H-M   'P 1'
#
loop_
_entity.id
_entity.type
_entity.pdbx_description
1 polymer ?
#
loop_
_entity_poly.entity_id
_entity_poly.type
_entity_poly.pdbx_seq_one_letter_code
_entity_poly.pdbx_strand_id
1 'polypeptide(L)'
;MIAFLGTGLLGANFTRALLKRGEKVNVWNRTADKAKALESEGARAFESVADAVKGADRIHLTLSDDNAVDEVLQKASSGFKQGVIIVDHTTTSAPGAAKRSSQWKEKGFYYIHAPVFMGPPNALEGSGTMMVSGDQQVIKKIEPELSKMTGKLWNLGDDPSKAAAIKLLGNLFHIGLVGTLTDMLTLADTLKTPSSDLQSLFEILNPTGVIKARLKKIDSNTFDEPSWELSMARKDARLMIEQSNNSNKKLMVIPPIAEKMDVWIKKGNSKSDWTILSREA
;
A
#
# COMPACT_ATOMS: atom_id res chain seq x y z
N MET A 1 -2.19 -12.52 -25.29
CA MET A 1 -0.78 -12.49 -24.84
C MET A 1 -0.61 -11.35 -23.84
N ILE A 2 0.18 -11.57 -22.78
CA ILE A 2 0.42 -10.62 -21.69
C ILE A 2 1.91 -10.22 -21.69
N ALA A 3 2.21 -8.95 -21.45
CA ALA A 3 3.56 -8.52 -21.09
C ALA A 3 3.60 -8.16 -19.59
N PHE A 4 4.65 -8.57 -18.89
CA PHE A 4 4.87 -8.24 -17.49
C PHE A 4 6.21 -7.51 -17.33
N LEU A 5 6.17 -6.26 -16.93
CA LEU A 5 7.32 -5.38 -16.78
C LEU A 5 7.68 -5.18 -15.30
N GLY A 6 8.87 -5.64 -14.92
CA GLY A 6 9.32 -5.68 -13.53
C GLY A 6 9.04 -7.04 -12.87
N THR A 7 10.09 -7.87 -12.81
CA THR A 7 10.07 -9.22 -12.23
C THR A 7 10.79 -9.26 -10.88
N GLY A 8 10.48 -8.26 -10.02
CA GLY A 8 10.84 -8.30 -8.59
C GLY A 8 10.02 -9.36 -7.85
N LEU A 9 10.07 -9.36 -6.51
CA LEU A 9 9.39 -10.37 -5.68
C LEU A 9 7.91 -10.53 -6.05
N LEU A 10 7.19 -9.43 -6.23
CA LEU A 10 5.76 -9.47 -6.54
C LEU A 10 5.51 -9.84 -8.01
N GLY A 11 6.22 -9.16 -8.95
CA GLY A 11 6.01 -9.35 -10.38
C GLY A 11 6.39 -10.74 -10.88
N ALA A 12 7.45 -11.34 -10.33
CA ALA A 12 7.81 -12.71 -10.63
C ALA A 12 6.69 -13.69 -10.21
N ASN A 13 6.07 -13.49 -9.05
CA ASN A 13 4.99 -14.35 -8.57
C ASN A 13 3.68 -14.15 -9.34
N PHE A 14 3.35 -12.93 -9.74
CA PHE A 14 2.25 -12.70 -10.68
C PHE A 14 2.50 -13.40 -12.03
N THR A 15 3.73 -13.30 -12.55
CA THR A 15 4.11 -14.01 -13.80
C THR A 15 3.92 -15.51 -13.66
N ARG A 16 4.40 -16.13 -12.58
CA ARG A 16 4.20 -17.55 -12.28
C ARG A 16 2.74 -17.94 -12.23
N ALA A 17 1.93 -17.13 -11.55
CA ALA A 17 0.48 -17.35 -11.48
C ALA A 17 -0.20 -17.30 -12.86
N LEU A 18 0.22 -16.36 -13.72
CA LEU A 18 -0.28 -16.27 -15.11
C LEU A 18 0.14 -17.50 -15.93
N LEU A 19 1.41 -17.91 -15.85
CA LEU A 19 1.91 -19.11 -16.55
C LEU A 19 1.20 -20.40 -16.08
N LYS A 20 0.98 -20.58 -14.79
CA LYS A 20 0.20 -21.71 -14.24
C LYS A 20 -1.23 -21.78 -14.78
N ARG A 21 -1.80 -20.64 -15.19
CA ARG A 21 -3.13 -20.57 -15.84
C ARG A 21 -3.08 -20.78 -17.35
N GLY A 22 -1.92 -21.10 -17.91
CA GLY A 22 -1.74 -21.33 -19.35
C GLY A 22 -1.60 -20.05 -20.18
N GLU A 23 -1.42 -18.89 -19.55
CA GLU A 23 -1.21 -17.64 -20.26
C GLU A 23 0.17 -17.57 -20.90
N LYS A 24 0.26 -16.96 -22.08
CA LYS A 24 1.54 -16.64 -22.71
C LYS A 24 2.04 -15.32 -22.19
N VAL A 25 3.18 -15.31 -21.49
CA VAL A 25 3.72 -14.15 -20.81
C VAL A 25 5.10 -13.79 -21.33
N ASN A 26 5.21 -12.60 -21.90
CA ASN A 26 6.49 -11.94 -22.17
C ASN A 26 6.92 -11.20 -20.90
N VAL A 27 8.20 -11.27 -20.53
CA VAL A 27 8.72 -10.59 -19.35
C VAL A 27 9.90 -9.69 -19.67
N TRP A 28 9.96 -8.59 -18.97
CA TRP A 28 11.09 -7.69 -18.99
C TRP A 28 11.43 -7.19 -17.59
N ASN A 29 12.70 -7.04 -17.30
CA ASN A 29 13.18 -6.40 -16.08
C ASN A 29 14.48 -5.64 -16.34
N ARG A 30 14.67 -4.51 -15.65
CA ARG A 30 15.91 -3.70 -15.77
C ARG A 30 17.17 -4.53 -15.49
N THR A 31 17.15 -5.44 -14.54
CA THR A 31 18.17 -6.47 -14.34
C THR A 31 17.73 -7.71 -15.13
N ALA A 32 18.32 -7.93 -16.30
CA ALA A 32 17.89 -8.95 -17.26
C ALA A 32 17.80 -10.36 -16.66
N ASP A 33 18.74 -10.73 -15.78
CA ASP A 33 18.77 -12.06 -15.15
C ASP A 33 17.49 -12.38 -14.36
N LYS A 34 16.84 -11.38 -13.77
CA LYS A 34 15.55 -11.58 -13.07
C LYS A 34 14.41 -11.94 -14.02
N ALA A 35 14.45 -11.48 -15.25
CA ALA A 35 13.48 -11.87 -16.27
C ALA A 35 13.85 -13.24 -16.86
N LYS A 36 15.12 -13.46 -17.18
CA LYS A 36 15.65 -14.73 -17.72
C LYS A 36 15.39 -15.92 -16.78
N ALA A 37 15.45 -15.71 -15.47
CA ALA A 37 15.16 -16.75 -14.48
C ALA A 37 13.74 -17.35 -14.62
N LEU A 38 12.79 -16.63 -15.22
CA LEU A 38 11.43 -17.11 -15.44
C LEU A 38 11.25 -17.91 -16.74
N GLU A 39 12.28 -17.99 -17.60
CA GLU A 39 12.19 -18.76 -18.85
C GLU A 39 12.07 -20.28 -18.59
N SER A 40 12.75 -20.77 -17.55
CA SER A 40 12.60 -22.17 -17.13
C SER A 40 11.20 -22.53 -16.66
N GLU A 41 10.38 -21.52 -16.33
CA GLU A 41 8.99 -21.66 -15.91
C GLU A 41 7.97 -21.39 -17.05
N GLY A 42 8.48 -21.09 -18.27
CA GLY A 42 7.67 -20.90 -19.47
C GLY A 42 7.41 -19.45 -19.90
N ALA A 43 7.98 -18.46 -19.21
CA ALA A 43 7.96 -17.07 -19.68
C ALA A 43 8.94 -16.86 -20.85
N ARG A 44 8.70 -15.81 -21.64
CA ARG A 44 9.65 -15.38 -22.66
C ARG A 44 10.31 -14.06 -22.21
N ALA A 45 11.60 -14.09 -21.92
CA ALA A 45 12.32 -12.91 -21.49
C ALA A 45 12.82 -12.07 -22.70
N PHE A 46 12.88 -10.76 -22.50
CA PHE A 46 13.35 -9.80 -23.50
C PHE A 46 14.35 -8.83 -22.87
N GLU A 47 15.35 -8.44 -23.63
CA GLU A 47 16.30 -7.40 -23.24
C GLU A 47 15.73 -6.00 -23.53
N SER A 48 14.99 -5.83 -24.62
CA SER A 48 14.29 -4.61 -24.98
C SER A 48 12.87 -4.61 -24.39
N VAL A 49 12.53 -3.57 -23.63
CA VAL A 49 11.18 -3.41 -23.10
C VAL A 49 10.14 -3.20 -24.20
N ALA A 50 10.52 -2.53 -25.31
CA ALA A 50 9.65 -2.33 -26.46
C ALA A 50 9.32 -3.66 -27.17
N ASP A 51 10.29 -4.58 -27.25
CA ASP A 51 10.05 -5.90 -27.83
C ASP A 51 9.21 -6.79 -26.94
N ALA A 52 9.35 -6.68 -25.61
CA ALA A 52 8.56 -7.43 -24.65
C ALA A 52 7.06 -7.17 -24.79
N VAL A 53 6.68 -5.93 -25.15
CA VAL A 53 5.27 -5.51 -25.23
C VAL A 53 4.66 -5.67 -26.63
N LYS A 54 5.45 -5.99 -27.65
CA LYS A 54 4.91 -6.18 -29.02
C LYS A 54 3.83 -7.25 -29.07
N GLY A 55 2.65 -6.85 -29.58
CA GLY A 55 1.51 -7.74 -29.70
C GLY A 55 0.81 -8.07 -28.37
N ALA A 56 1.19 -7.48 -27.25
CA ALA A 56 0.50 -7.67 -25.98
C ALA A 56 -0.90 -7.05 -26.03
N ASP A 57 -1.88 -7.78 -25.51
CA ASP A 57 -3.26 -7.28 -25.34
C ASP A 57 -3.38 -6.53 -24.01
N ARG A 58 -2.53 -6.89 -23.05
CA ARG A 58 -2.47 -6.31 -21.72
C ARG A 58 -1.02 -6.26 -21.23
N ILE A 59 -0.63 -5.15 -20.63
CA ILE A 59 0.70 -4.92 -20.06
C ILE A 59 0.55 -4.73 -18.57
N HIS A 60 1.20 -5.55 -17.76
CA HIS A 60 1.27 -5.40 -16.32
C HIS A 60 2.62 -4.85 -15.88
N LEU A 61 2.61 -3.99 -14.83
CA LEU A 61 3.83 -3.42 -14.25
C LEU A 61 3.90 -3.65 -12.74
N THR A 62 5.11 -3.95 -12.26
CA THR A 62 5.47 -3.86 -10.84
C THR A 62 6.87 -3.28 -10.72
N LEU A 63 6.96 -1.98 -10.58
CA LEU A 63 8.21 -1.20 -10.57
C LEU A 63 8.45 -0.55 -9.20
N SER A 64 9.48 0.31 -9.10
CA SER A 64 9.86 0.93 -7.83
C SER A 64 9.01 2.15 -7.43
N ASP A 65 8.72 3.02 -8.40
CA ASP A 65 8.17 4.35 -8.16
C ASP A 65 7.61 5.00 -9.45
N ASP A 66 7.10 6.24 -9.33
CA ASP A 66 6.56 7.02 -10.44
C ASP A 66 7.57 7.20 -11.58
N ASN A 67 8.82 7.54 -11.26
CA ASN A 67 9.85 7.78 -12.28
C ASN A 67 10.15 6.52 -13.09
N ALA A 68 10.26 5.38 -12.41
CA ALA A 68 10.48 4.10 -13.07
C ALA A 68 9.30 3.72 -13.98
N VAL A 69 8.06 3.98 -13.56
CA VAL A 69 6.86 3.73 -14.37
C VAL A 69 6.89 4.61 -15.63
N ASP A 70 7.13 5.90 -15.47
CA ASP A 70 7.14 6.85 -16.58
C ASP A 70 8.26 6.53 -17.59
N GLU A 71 9.46 6.25 -17.12
CA GLU A 71 10.62 5.88 -17.95
C GLU A 71 10.35 4.59 -18.74
N VAL A 72 9.88 3.55 -18.05
CA VAL A 72 9.66 2.22 -18.67
C VAL A 72 8.53 2.29 -19.69
N LEU A 73 7.41 2.94 -19.37
CA LEU A 73 6.31 3.10 -20.32
C LEU A 73 6.71 3.94 -21.54
N GLN A 74 7.47 5.00 -21.36
CA GLN A 74 7.97 5.81 -22.48
C GLN A 74 8.85 4.98 -23.41
N LYS A 75 9.77 4.17 -22.89
CA LYS A 75 10.64 3.28 -23.69
C LYS A 75 9.85 2.15 -24.34
N ALA A 76 8.82 1.62 -23.66
CA ALA A 76 7.97 0.54 -24.17
C ALA A 76 7.02 0.98 -25.28
N SER A 77 6.65 2.26 -25.32
CA SER A 77 5.52 2.78 -26.10
C SER A 77 5.64 2.55 -27.60
N SER A 78 6.86 2.47 -28.16
CA SER A 78 7.10 2.14 -29.58
C SER A 78 6.67 0.71 -29.94
N GLY A 79 6.50 -0.18 -28.96
CA GLY A 79 6.02 -1.54 -29.13
C GLY A 79 4.53 -1.73 -28.84
N PHE A 80 3.81 -0.68 -28.42
CA PHE A 80 2.41 -0.79 -28.01
C PHE A 80 1.49 -1.09 -29.18
N LYS A 81 0.58 -2.04 -28.98
CA LYS A 81 -0.55 -2.30 -29.87
C LYS A 81 -1.64 -1.24 -29.63
N GLN A 82 -2.29 -0.80 -30.69
CA GLN A 82 -3.44 0.11 -30.60
C GLN A 82 -4.47 -0.40 -29.59
N GLY A 83 -4.88 0.47 -28.64
CA GLY A 83 -5.87 0.14 -27.62
C GLY A 83 -5.39 -0.83 -26.54
N VAL A 84 -4.07 -1.05 -26.40
CA VAL A 84 -3.52 -1.87 -25.31
C VAL A 84 -3.92 -1.31 -23.95
N ILE A 85 -4.16 -2.20 -23.00
CA ILE A 85 -4.49 -1.83 -21.62
C ILE A 85 -3.24 -2.04 -20.76
N ILE A 86 -2.80 -0.96 -20.13
CA ILE A 86 -1.70 -0.91 -19.17
C ILE A 86 -2.30 -1.02 -17.77
N VAL A 87 -1.88 -2.02 -17.01
CA VAL A 87 -2.32 -2.28 -15.63
C VAL A 87 -1.12 -2.13 -14.70
N ASP A 88 -1.08 -1.06 -13.95
CA ASP A 88 0.05 -0.72 -13.09
C ASP A 88 -0.22 -1.08 -11.63
N HIS A 89 0.52 -2.06 -11.12
CA HIS A 89 0.45 -2.52 -9.73
C HIS A 89 1.50 -1.82 -8.83
N THR A 90 2.31 -0.94 -9.40
CA THR A 90 3.34 -0.20 -8.67
C THR A 90 2.71 0.71 -7.62
N THR A 91 3.31 0.82 -6.46
CA THR A 91 2.92 1.86 -5.50
C THR A 91 3.47 3.20 -5.98
N THR A 92 2.58 4.09 -6.42
CA THR A 92 2.90 5.41 -6.97
C THR A 92 2.10 6.51 -6.27
N SER A 93 2.41 7.77 -6.60
CA SER A 93 1.65 8.92 -6.11
C SER A 93 0.26 8.99 -6.75
N ALA A 94 -0.73 9.50 -6.01
CA ALA A 94 -2.08 9.69 -6.52
C ALA A 94 -2.14 10.67 -7.72
N PRO A 95 -1.46 11.85 -7.67
CA PRO A 95 -1.36 12.74 -8.84
C PRO A 95 -0.67 12.09 -10.04
N GLY A 96 0.37 11.26 -9.80
CA GLY A 96 1.09 10.53 -10.86
C GLY A 96 0.18 9.53 -11.58
N ALA A 97 -0.62 8.77 -10.85
CA ALA A 97 -1.60 7.83 -11.42
C ALA A 97 -2.65 8.54 -12.28
N ALA A 98 -3.21 9.67 -11.79
CA ALA A 98 -4.16 10.47 -12.55
C ALA A 98 -3.55 11.06 -13.83
N LYS A 99 -2.34 11.63 -13.72
CA LYS A 99 -1.60 12.17 -14.87
C LYS A 99 -1.36 11.10 -15.94
N ARG A 100 -0.88 9.92 -15.56
CA ARG A 100 -0.65 8.80 -16.50
C ARG A 100 -1.94 8.35 -17.18
N SER A 101 -3.05 8.26 -16.43
CA SER A 101 -4.35 7.92 -17.00
C SER A 101 -4.75 8.86 -18.13
N SER A 102 -4.63 10.20 -17.94
CA SER A 102 -4.92 11.20 -18.97
C SER A 102 -3.94 11.13 -20.13
N GLN A 103 -2.64 11.13 -19.87
CA GLN A 103 -1.60 11.18 -20.90
C GLN A 103 -1.62 9.96 -21.83
N TRP A 104 -1.86 8.76 -21.29
CA TRP A 104 -1.92 7.55 -22.12
C TRP A 104 -3.22 7.48 -22.90
N LYS A 105 -4.34 7.98 -22.34
CA LYS A 105 -5.62 8.10 -23.05
C LYS A 105 -5.52 9.02 -24.27
N GLU A 106 -4.86 10.17 -24.14
CA GLU A 106 -4.59 11.10 -25.26
C GLU A 106 -3.78 10.46 -26.39
N LYS A 107 -2.91 9.50 -26.06
CA LYS A 107 -2.11 8.72 -27.02
C LYS A 107 -2.86 7.50 -27.61
N GLY A 108 -4.13 7.28 -27.23
CA GLY A 108 -4.94 6.15 -27.70
C GLY A 108 -4.71 4.84 -26.96
N PHE A 109 -4.13 4.89 -25.76
CA PHE A 109 -3.90 3.75 -24.88
C PHE A 109 -4.67 3.90 -23.57
N TYR A 110 -4.89 2.79 -22.87
CA TYR A 110 -5.59 2.80 -21.58
C TYR A 110 -4.63 2.49 -20.44
N TYR A 111 -4.62 3.35 -19.43
CA TYR A 111 -3.85 3.13 -18.21
C TYR A 111 -4.79 3.00 -17.02
N ILE A 112 -4.70 1.87 -16.31
CA ILE A 112 -5.43 1.58 -15.07
C ILE A 112 -4.42 1.36 -13.96
N HIS A 113 -4.50 2.18 -12.92
CA HIS A 113 -3.72 1.97 -11.71
C HIS A 113 -4.41 0.91 -10.85
N ALA A 114 -3.70 -0.18 -10.57
CA ALA A 114 -4.23 -1.37 -9.89
C ALA A 114 -3.31 -1.84 -8.75
N PRO A 115 -3.02 -0.99 -7.74
CA PRO A 115 -2.14 -1.34 -6.65
C PRO A 115 -2.74 -2.44 -5.76
N VAL A 116 -1.88 -3.13 -5.02
CA VAL A 116 -2.29 -4.31 -4.25
C VAL A 116 -1.85 -4.25 -2.79
N PHE A 117 -2.67 -4.84 -1.92
CA PHE A 117 -2.27 -5.28 -0.59
C PHE A 117 -2.02 -6.79 -0.64
N MET A 118 -0.81 -7.14 -1.06
CA MET A 118 -0.35 -8.51 -1.29
C MET A 118 1.12 -8.64 -0.96
N GLY A 119 1.48 -9.75 -0.35
CA GLY A 119 2.85 -10.26 -0.36
C GLY A 119 3.11 -11.20 -1.55
N PRO A 120 4.36 -11.67 -1.73
CA PRO A 120 4.71 -12.59 -2.80
C PRO A 120 3.86 -13.88 -2.86
N PRO A 121 3.51 -14.54 -1.74
CA PRO A 121 2.62 -15.70 -1.75
C PRO A 121 1.23 -15.35 -2.29
N ASN A 122 0.66 -14.21 -1.90
CA ASN A 122 -0.67 -13.79 -2.37
C ASN A 122 -0.70 -13.60 -3.89
N ALA A 123 0.37 -13.01 -4.48
CA ALA A 123 0.47 -12.83 -5.92
C ALA A 123 0.53 -14.15 -6.67
N LEU A 124 1.20 -15.16 -6.09
CA LEU A 124 1.29 -16.51 -6.67
C LEU A 124 -0.05 -17.28 -6.59
N GLU A 125 -0.77 -17.13 -5.50
CA GLU A 125 -2.01 -17.84 -5.22
C GLU A 125 -3.26 -17.12 -5.77
N GLY A 126 -3.15 -15.85 -6.18
CA GLY A 126 -4.29 -15.03 -6.55
C GLY A 126 -5.15 -14.64 -5.35
N SER A 127 -4.53 -14.45 -4.19
CA SER A 127 -5.20 -14.05 -2.94
C SER A 127 -4.89 -12.58 -2.59
N GLY A 128 -5.39 -12.09 -1.45
CA GLY A 128 -5.22 -10.69 -1.03
C GLY A 128 -6.17 -9.73 -1.75
N THR A 129 -5.81 -8.46 -1.80
CA THR A 129 -6.69 -7.40 -2.36
C THR A 129 -5.97 -6.61 -3.44
N MET A 130 -6.60 -6.47 -4.59
CA MET A 130 -6.24 -5.54 -5.66
C MET A 130 -7.27 -4.41 -5.71
N MET A 131 -6.81 -3.17 -5.78
CA MET A 131 -7.68 -2.00 -5.93
C MET A 131 -7.60 -1.49 -7.35
N VAL A 132 -8.71 -0.98 -7.88
CA VAL A 132 -8.77 -0.34 -9.20
C VAL A 132 -9.59 0.93 -9.13
N SER A 133 -9.22 1.94 -9.92
CA SER A 133 -10.03 3.15 -10.12
C SER A 133 -9.72 3.78 -11.47
N GLY A 134 -10.64 4.61 -12.00
CA GLY A 134 -10.51 5.30 -13.27
C GLY A 134 -11.58 4.88 -14.28
N ASP A 135 -11.22 4.74 -15.56
CA ASP A 135 -12.16 4.48 -16.65
C ASP A 135 -12.94 3.17 -16.43
N GLN A 136 -14.23 3.30 -16.06
CA GLN A 136 -15.07 2.17 -15.68
C GLN A 136 -15.39 1.24 -16.84
N GLN A 137 -15.38 1.73 -18.08
CA GLN A 137 -15.61 0.88 -19.26
C GLN A 137 -14.39 -0.04 -19.47
N VAL A 138 -13.20 0.50 -19.29
CA VAL A 138 -11.94 -0.27 -19.36
C VAL A 138 -11.84 -1.26 -18.20
N ILE A 139 -12.14 -0.82 -16.97
CA ILE A 139 -12.13 -1.69 -15.79
C ILE A 139 -13.08 -2.86 -15.98
N LYS A 140 -14.33 -2.63 -16.39
CA LYS A 140 -15.31 -3.69 -16.66
C LYS A 140 -14.81 -4.70 -17.69
N LYS A 141 -14.07 -4.24 -18.71
CA LYS A 141 -13.52 -5.11 -19.75
C LYS A 141 -12.45 -6.07 -19.23
N ILE A 142 -11.63 -5.62 -18.26
CA ILE A 142 -10.50 -6.41 -17.71
C ILE A 142 -10.81 -7.06 -16.36
N GLU A 143 -11.93 -6.73 -15.74
CA GLU A 143 -12.36 -7.25 -14.43
C GLU A 143 -12.31 -8.79 -14.34
N PRO A 144 -12.80 -9.57 -15.34
CA PRO A 144 -12.71 -11.03 -15.27
C PRO A 144 -11.29 -11.55 -15.16
N GLU A 145 -10.33 -10.86 -15.78
CA GLU A 145 -8.91 -11.24 -15.76
C GLU A 145 -8.22 -10.79 -14.47
N LEU A 146 -8.51 -9.59 -14.00
CA LEU A 146 -7.96 -9.10 -12.73
C LEU A 146 -8.48 -9.88 -11.54
N SER A 147 -9.75 -10.27 -11.55
CA SER A 147 -10.36 -11.09 -10.48
C SER A 147 -9.71 -12.46 -10.32
N LYS A 148 -9.10 -13.01 -11.36
CA LYS A 148 -8.29 -14.24 -11.27
C LYS A 148 -6.92 -14.04 -10.60
N MET A 149 -6.48 -12.78 -10.46
CA MET A 149 -5.16 -12.42 -9.91
C MET A 149 -5.23 -12.01 -8.43
N THR A 150 -6.42 -12.00 -7.83
CA THR A 150 -6.64 -11.50 -6.46
C THR A 150 -7.79 -12.22 -5.78
N GLY A 151 -7.76 -12.30 -4.45
CA GLY A 151 -8.89 -12.79 -3.65
C GLY A 151 -10.06 -11.77 -3.61
N LYS A 152 -9.74 -10.46 -3.72
CA LYS A 152 -10.73 -9.39 -3.76
C LYS A 152 -10.29 -8.30 -4.73
N LEU A 153 -11.08 -8.06 -5.75
CA LEU A 153 -10.95 -6.87 -6.59
C LEU A 153 -11.86 -5.76 -6.03
N TRP A 154 -11.24 -4.64 -5.62
CA TRP A 154 -11.96 -3.51 -5.03
C TRP A 154 -11.97 -2.34 -6.00
N ASN A 155 -13.11 -2.14 -6.67
CA ASN A 155 -13.33 -1.00 -7.54
C ASN A 155 -13.71 0.23 -6.70
N LEU A 156 -12.93 1.30 -6.84
CA LEU A 156 -13.03 2.55 -6.08
C LEU A 156 -13.67 3.70 -6.88
N GLY A 157 -14.23 3.41 -8.07
CA GLY A 157 -14.96 4.38 -8.88
C GLY A 157 -14.11 5.09 -9.94
N ASP A 158 -14.63 6.23 -10.41
CA ASP A 158 -14.16 6.89 -11.65
C ASP A 158 -12.87 7.72 -11.48
N ASP A 159 -12.53 8.11 -10.26
CA ASP A 159 -11.34 8.92 -10.00
C ASP A 159 -10.06 8.07 -10.16
N PRO A 160 -9.22 8.33 -11.21
CA PRO A 160 -8.03 7.53 -11.48
C PRO A 160 -6.94 7.65 -10.41
N SER A 161 -7.03 8.64 -9.50
CA SER A 161 -6.11 8.82 -8.37
C SER A 161 -6.46 7.96 -7.15
N LYS A 162 -7.72 7.51 -7.06
CA LYS A 162 -8.31 6.97 -5.83
C LYS A 162 -7.62 5.69 -5.33
N ALA A 163 -7.31 4.77 -6.24
CA ALA A 163 -6.62 3.53 -5.87
C ALA A 163 -5.22 3.79 -5.31
N ALA A 164 -4.47 4.73 -5.90
CA ALA A 164 -3.17 5.15 -5.38
C ALA A 164 -3.29 5.81 -3.99
N ALA A 165 -4.26 6.70 -3.80
CA ALA A 165 -4.50 7.35 -2.52
C ALA A 165 -4.80 6.32 -1.41
N ILE A 166 -5.73 5.39 -1.65
CA ILE A 166 -6.06 4.34 -0.68
C ILE A 166 -4.87 3.42 -0.41
N LYS A 167 -4.06 3.12 -1.44
CA LYS A 167 -2.82 2.33 -1.25
C LYS A 167 -1.83 3.04 -0.32
N LEU A 168 -1.62 4.34 -0.48
CA LEU A 168 -0.72 5.11 0.38
C LEU A 168 -1.25 5.20 1.81
N LEU A 169 -2.55 5.43 2.00
CA LEU A 169 -3.18 5.44 3.32
C LEU A 169 -3.03 4.08 4.04
N GLY A 170 -3.26 2.97 3.33
CA GLY A 170 -3.07 1.64 3.91
C GLY A 170 -1.61 1.33 4.25
N ASN A 171 -0.66 1.76 3.41
CA ASN A 171 0.77 1.61 3.71
C ASN A 171 1.21 2.47 4.89
N LEU A 172 0.67 3.71 5.01
CA LEU A 172 0.88 4.57 6.18
C LEU A 172 0.45 3.85 7.48
N PHE A 173 -0.75 3.25 7.46
CA PHE A 173 -1.24 2.47 8.58
C PHE A 173 -0.31 1.28 8.92
N HIS A 174 0.13 0.51 7.92
CA HIS A 174 1.02 -0.64 8.15
C HIS A 174 2.37 -0.22 8.72
N ILE A 175 2.97 0.87 8.21
CA ILE A 175 4.26 1.38 8.70
C ILE A 175 4.09 1.89 10.13
N GLY A 176 3.04 2.67 10.40
CA GLY A 176 2.72 3.18 11.74
C GLY A 176 2.46 2.05 12.74
N LEU A 177 1.74 1.01 12.32
CA LEU A 177 1.50 -0.18 13.14
C LEU A 177 2.80 -0.88 13.55
N VAL A 178 3.72 -1.11 12.59
CA VAL A 178 5.02 -1.73 12.89
C VAL A 178 5.83 -0.84 13.84
N GLY A 179 5.82 0.50 13.65
CA GLY A 179 6.44 1.44 14.57
C GLY A 179 5.87 1.33 15.99
N THR A 180 4.55 1.28 16.11
CA THR A 180 3.87 1.12 17.42
C THR A 180 4.20 -0.23 18.07
N LEU A 181 4.20 -1.33 17.31
CA LEU A 181 4.61 -2.65 17.82
C LEU A 181 6.06 -2.67 18.27
N THR A 182 6.94 -1.94 17.59
CA THR A 182 8.35 -1.77 17.99
C THR A 182 8.45 -1.07 19.34
N ASP A 183 7.71 0.03 19.55
CA ASP A 183 7.67 0.72 20.86
C ASP A 183 7.09 -0.19 21.95
N MET A 184 6.04 -0.95 21.66
CA MET A 184 5.45 -1.90 22.61
C MET A 184 6.45 -2.98 23.02
N LEU A 185 7.19 -3.57 22.09
CA LEU A 185 8.22 -4.57 22.38
C LEU A 185 9.39 -3.95 23.17
N THR A 186 9.80 -2.75 22.83
CA THR A 186 10.85 -2.00 23.54
C THR A 186 10.45 -1.75 25.00
N LEU A 187 9.21 -1.32 25.22
CA LEU A 187 8.68 -1.08 26.58
C LEU A 187 8.48 -2.40 27.32
N ALA A 188 7.97 -3.45 26.68
CA ALA A 188 7.78 -4.77 27.28
C ALA A 188 9.09 -5.36 27.78
N ASP A 189 10.16 -5.27 26.98
CA ASP A 189 11.49 -5.71 27.39
C ASP A 189 12.02 -4.91 28.60
N THR A 190 11.78 -3.59 28.62
CA THR A 190 12.10 -2.73 29.78
C THR A 190 11.35 -3.16 31.05
N LEU A 191 10.10 -3.53 30.90
CA LEU A 191 9.21 -3.98 31.98
C LEU A 191 9.36 -5.47 32.31
N LYS A 192 10.25 -6.20 31.61
CA LYS A 192 10.45 -7.65 31.71
C LYS A 192 9.15 -8.44 31.46
N THR A 193 8.31 -7.94 30.56
CA THR A 193 7.04 -8.56 30.16
C THR A 193 7.28 -9.42 28.92
N PRO A 194 6.97 -10.72 28.93
CA PRO A 194 7.17 -11.60 27.77
C PRO A 194 6.33 -11.16 26.56
N SER A 195 6.82 -11.40 25.34
CA SER A 195 6.08 -11.09 24.11
C SER A 195 4.79 -11.90 23.96
N SER A 196 4.68 -13.06 24.62
CA SER A 196 3.44 -13.86 24.70
C SER A 196 2.29 -13.08 25.33
N ASP A 197 2.58 -12.22 26.33
CA ASP A 197 1.56 -11.43 27.00
C ASP A 197 1.02 -10.33 26.08
N LEU A 198 1.85 -9.81 25.15
CA LEU A 198 1.39 -8.89 24.11
C LEU A 198 0.45 -9.58 23.12
N GLN A 199 0.69 -10.85 22.79
CA GLN A 199 -0.24 -11.61 21.94
C GLN A 199 -1.59 -11.78 22.65
N SER A 200 -1.59 -12.18 23.92
CA SER A 200 -2.81 -12.30 24.74
C SER A 200 -3.55 -10.97 24.89
N LEU A 201 -2.81 -9.85 25.00
CA LEU A 201 -3.39 -8.52 25.04
C LEU A 201 -4.21 -8.22 23.76
N PHE A 202 -3.74 -8.61 22.59
CA PHE A 202 -4.45 -8.40 21.33
C PHE A 202 -5.66 -9.33 21.12
N GLU A 203 -5.74 -10.45 21.85
CA GLU A 203 -6.95 -11.28 21.90
C GLU A 203 -8.08 -10.58 22.66
N ILE A 204 -7.74 -9.76 23.68
CA ILE A 204 -8.69 -9.00 24.50
C ILE A 204 -9.03 -7.66 23.85
N LEU A 205 -8.02 -6.91 23.41
CA LEU A 205 -8.21 -5.64 22.71
C LEU A 205 -8.73 -5.92 21.30
N ASN A 206 -9.96 -5.53 21.01
CA ASN A 206 -10.48 -5.59 19.64
C ASN A 206 -9.93 -4.44 18.77
N PRO A 207 -8.76 -4.57 18.11
CA PRO A 207 -8.14 -3.44 17.40
C PRO A 207 -9.03 -2.88 16.30
N THR A 208 -9.78 -3.74 15.59
CA THR A 208 -10.67 -3.31 14.51
C THR A 208 -11.83 -2.46 15.07
N GLY A 209 -12.39 -2.84 16.22
CA GLY A 209 -13.42 -2.07 16.91
C GLY A 209 -12.90 -0.73 17.39
N VAL A 210 -11.71 -0.73 17.99
CA VAL A 210 -11.04 0.50 18.46
C VAL A 210 -10.79 1.47 17.30
N ILE A 211 -10.24 1.01 16.18
CA ILE A 211 -9.99 1.86 15.01
C ILE A 211 -11.28 2.49 14.49
N LYS A 212 -12.34 1.70 14.33
CA LYS A 212 -13.65 2.21 13.86
C LYS A 212 -14.24 3.25 14.81
N ALA A 213 -14.17 3.01 16.13
CA ALA A 213 -14.67 3.95 17.13
C ALA A 213 -13.87 5.26 17.11
N ARG A 214 -12.54 5.20 16.99
CA ARG A 214 -11.67 6.38 16.93
C ARG A 214 -11.90 7.18 15.65
N LEU A 215 -12.00 6.54 14.49
CA LEU A 215 -12.33 7.23 13.23
C LEU A 215 -13.70 7.93 13.33
N LYS A 216 -14.74 7.26 13.87
CA LYS A 216 -16.04 7.89 14.08
C LYS A 216 -15.97 9.11 15.00
N LYS A 217 -15.19 9.05 16.09
CA LYS A 217 -14.97 10.18 17.01
C LYS A 217 -14.26 11.35 16.33
N ILE A 218 -13.22 11.06 15.56
CA ILE A 218 -12.48 12.06 14.77
C ILE A 218 -13.40 12.73 13.72
N ASP A 219 -14.19 11.94 13.01
CA ASP A 219 -15.10 12.43 11.98
C ASP A 219 -16.25 13.30 12.55
N SER A 220 -16.70 13.00 13.77
CA SER A 220 -17.73 13.79 14.46
C SER A 220 -17.26 15.20 14.85
N ASN A 221 -15.95 15.43 14.90
CA ASN A 221 -15.32 16.70 15.31
C ASN A 221 -15.80 17.23 16.69
N THR A 222 -16.23 16.35 17.58
CA THR A 222 -16.70 16.67 18.94
C THR A 222 -15.71 16.14 19.96
N PHE A 223 -14.94 17.03 20.61
CA PHE A 223 -13.86 16.65 21.54
C PHE A 223 -14.16 17.04 22.99
N ASP A 224 -15.28 17.68 23.26
CA ASP A 224 -15.76 18.15 24.57
C ASP A 224 -16.36 17.04 25.45
N GLU A 225 -16.72 15.89 24.84
CA GLU A 225 -17.14 14.68 25.54
C GLU A 225 -16.07 13.61 25.45
N PRO A 226 -15.04 13.61 26.32
CA PRO A 226 -13.91 12.70 26.20
C PRO A 226 -14.27 11.26 26.57
N SER A 227 -13.83 10.31 25.73
CA SER A 227 -13.73 8.91 26.12
C SER A 227 -12.42 8.65 26.90
N TRP A 228 -11.43 9.50 26.72
CA TRP A 228 -10.17 9.56 27.43
C TRP A 228 -9.63 10.99 27.32
N GLU A 229 -9.47 11.67 28.47
CA GLU A 229 -8.98 13.04 28.48
C GLU A 229 -7.55 13.14 27.98
N LEU A 230 -7.25 14.17 27.22
CA LEU A 230 -5.93 14.42 26.67
C LEU A 230 -4.82 14.48 27.74
N SER A 231 -5.10 15.12 28.87
CA SER A 231 -4.16 15.18 30.01
C SER A 231 -3.82 13.80 30.57
N MET A 232 -4.80 12.88 30.60
CA MET A 232 -4.58 11.52 31.09
C MET A 232 -3.81 10.68 30.07
N ALA A 233 -4.12 10.80 28.78
CA ALA A 233 -3.34 10.17 27.73
C ALA A 233 -1.89 10.67 27.73
N ARG A 234 -1.68 11.98 27.94
CA ARG A 234 -0.33 12.58 28.06
C ARG A 234 0.44 12.08 29.28
N LYS A 235 -0.25 11.90 30.41
CA LYS A 235 0.36 11.28 31.62
C LYS A 235 0.84 9.87 31.30
N ASP A 236 0.04 9.06 30.62
CA ASP A 236 0.44 7.69 30.26
C ASP A 236 1.61 7.67 29.29
N ALA A 237 1.62 8.55 28.28
CA ALA A 237 2.78 8.73 27.38
C ALA A 237 4.06 9.11 28.16
N ARG A 238 3.96 9.96 29.18
CA ARG A 238 5.10 10.31 30.03
C ARG A 238 5.64 9.08 30.76
N LEU A 239 4.78 8.27 31.37
CA LEU A 239 5.19 7.05 32.08
C LEU A 239 5.90 6.05 31.15
N MET A 240 5.40 5.87 29.91
CA MET A 240 6.04 5.02 28.90
C MET A 240 7.44 5.52 28.55
N ILE A 241 7.58 6.83 28.31
CA ILE A 241 8.87 7.46 27.95
C ILE A 241 9.85 7.37 29.10
N GLU A 242 9.45 7.72 30.33
CA GLU A 242 10.29 7.65 31.52
C GLU A 242 10.79 6.22 31.77
N GLN A 243 9.89 5.23 31.69
CA GLN A 243 10.24 3.85 31.91
C GLN A 243 11.25 3.34 30.87
N SER A 244 11.07 3.70 29.60
CA SER A 244 11.99 3.34 28.52
C SER A 244 13.37 4.01 28.70
N ASN A 245 13.40 5.31 29.01
CA ASN A 245 14.63 6.07 29.22
C ASN A 245 15.46 5.55 30.42
N ASN A 246 14.81 5.12 31.51
CA ASN A 246 15.48 4.53 32.66
C ASN A 246 16.27 3.26 32.34
N SER A 247 15.95 2.61 31.19
CA SER A 247 16.67 1.44 30.69
C SER A 247 17.55 1.75 29.47
N ASN A 248 17.87 3.02 29.23
CA ASN A 248 18.62 3.51 28.07
C ASN A 248 18.01 3.09 26.71
N LYS A 249 16.68 2.90 26.65
CA LYS A 249 15.94 2.59 25.43
C LYS A 249 15.09 3.79 25.04
N LYS A 250 14.90 3.97 23.73
CA LYS A 250 14.11 5.10 23.20
C LYS A 250 12.93 4.55 22.41
N LEU A 251 11.76 5.09 22.72
CA LEU A 251 10.56 4.92 21.90
C LEU A 251 10.67 5.84 20.68
N MET A 252 10.12 5.39 19.55
CA MET A 252 10.20 6.13 18.28
C MET A 252 8.89 6.83 17.90
N VAL A 253 7.74 6.29 18.32
CA VAL A 253 6.40 6.78 17.94
C VAL A 253 5.79 7.66 19.04
N ILE A 254 5.90 7.26 20.31
CA ILE A 254 5.25 7.94 21.44
C ILE A 254 5.80 9.34 21.72
N PRO A 255 7.12 9.64 21.66
CA PRO A 255 7.63 10.96 22.00
C PRO A 255 7.05 12.10 21.13
N PRO A 256 7.06 12.05 19.78
CA PRO A 256 6.47 13.12 18.99
C PRO A 256 4.95 13.25 19.18
N ILE A 257 4.24 12.16 19.50
CA ILE A 257 2.82 12.22 19.86
C ILE A 257 2.65 13.00 21.17
N ALA A 258 3.49 12.71 22.18
CA ALA A 258 3.47 13.41 23.45
C ALA A 258 3.76 14.92 23.31
N GLU A 259 4.69 15.29 22.44
CA GLU A 259 4.95 16.70 22.11
C GLU A 259 3.72 17.39 21.51
N LYS A 260 3.02 16.72 20.59
CA LYS A 260 1.76 17.25 20.03
C LYS A 260 0.66 17.36 21.10
N MET A 261 0.59 16.41 22.04
CA MET A 261 -0.32 16.52 23.20
C MET A 261 -0.02 17.77 24.04
N ASP A 262 1.25 18.07 24.30
CA ASP A 262 1.65 19.24 25.07
C ASP A 262 1.23 20.56 24.39
N VAL A 263 1.28 20.62 23.05
CA VAL A 263 0.80 21.79 22.31
C VAL A 263 -0.70 22.01 22.52
N TRP A 264 -1.51 20.97 22.44
CA TRP A 264 -2.95 21.07 22.65
C TRP A 264 -3.33 21.37 24.10
N ILE A 265 -2.61 20.82 25.07
CA ILE A 265 -2.79 21.12 26.51
C ILE A 265 -2.51 22.60 26.77
N LYS A 266 -1.41 23.16 26.23
CA LYS A 266 -1.08 24.58 26.33
C LYS A 266 -2.17 25.49 25.75
N LYS A 267 -2.91 25.01 24.74
CA LYS A 267 -4.07 25.71 24.16
C LYS A 267 -5.37 25.57 24.96
N GLY A 268 -5.32 24.98 26.17
CA GLY A 268 -6.47 24.86 27.07
C GLY A 268 -7.31 23.60 26.87
N ASN A 269 -6.87 22.63 26.06
CA ASN A 269 -7.64 21.42 25.70
C ASN A 269 -7.31 20.19 26.57
N SER A 270 -6.82 20.41 27.81
CA SER A 270 -6.40 19.29 28.70
C SER A 270 -7.53 18.28 28.99
N LYS A 271 -8.79 18.77 29.03
CA LYS A 271 -9.99 17.96 29.26
C LYS A 271 -10.70 17.45 28.01
N SER A 272 -10.23 17.84 26.84
CA SER A 272 -10.78 17.36 25.57
C SER A 272 -10.44 15.89 25.33
N ASP A 273 -11.21 15.23 24.48
CA ASP A 273 -10.88 13.87 24.03
C ASP A 273 -9.52 13.88 23.33
N TRP A 274 -8.65 12.94 23.68
CA TRP A 274 -7.29 12.85 23.14
C TRP A 274 -7.22 12.73 21.63
N THR A 275 -8.29 12.32 20.96
CA THR A 275 -8.35 12.26 19.49
C THR A 275 -8.33 13.64 18.84
N ILE A 276 -8.37 14.74 19.60
CA ILE A 276 -8.12 16.11 19.12
C ILE A 276 -6.75 16.22 18.42
N LEU A 277 -5.82 15.31 18.71
CA LEU A 277 -4.54 15.18 18.00
C LEU A 277 -4.68 15.00 16.49
N SER A 278 -5.85 14.59 16.00
CA SER A 278 -6.14 14.49 14.57
C SER A 278 -6.20 15.85 13.87
N ARG A 279 -6.29 16.94 14.63
CA ARG A 279 -6.36 18.30 14.10
C ARG A 279 -4.98 18.94 14.02
N GLU A 280 -4.86 19.91 13.12
CA GLU A 280 -3.72 20.84 13.14
C GLU A 280 -3.83 21.74 14.37
N ALA A 281 -2.73 21.87 15.10
CA ALA A 281 -2.71 22.59 16.35
C ALA A 281 -2.46 24.11 16.16
#